data_32dc46d4448e967c502b13ad67c325f2
#
_entry.id   32dc46d4448e967c502b13ad67c325f2
#
_cell.length_a   1.000
_cell.length_b   1.000
_cell.length_c   1.000
_cell.angle_alpha   90.00
_cell.angle_beta   90.00
_cell.angle_gamma   90.00
#
_symmetry.space_group_name_H-M   'P 1'
#
loop_
_entity.id
_entity.type
_entity.pdbx_description
1 polymer ?
#
loop_
_entity_poly.entity_id
_entity_poly.type
_entity_poly.pdbx_seq_one_letter_code
_entity_poly.pdbx_strand_id
1 'polypeptide(L)'
;MKKLILLLAIVSAPVFAAPDGADLYNKYCQSCHGADRLGGMGPALLPESLARLKKPAAITAITDGLPATQMPGFAEVMNKNEIAALSEWIYTPPTIPPKWDMADMRASQIINKDAKNLPAKPVFKADPTNITLVVEHGDHHITVLDGDVMEPIHRFQTRYALHGGPKFTQDGRFVFWATRDGWITKFDLWNLKIVAEIRAGLNTRNLAVSSDGKHVLVANYLPHNLVRLSTEDLDPQQIIPVIGHNGKTSRVSAAYDARPRKSFVAALKDIPEVWEIPYTGPDAFKPRQVVLKDYLDDFYFDQSYRYLLGASRASPKGQVVDLDSGDRIAELDLPGMPHVGSGITFDYQGKRVMASPNLKDGIVTVIGLDNFKTIKHIKTLGPGFFLRSHENTPYAWADVFTGPHKDAMQVIDKRTLEIVATLRPVPDKTSTHVEFDRYGKFALVSIWEHDGALIVYDAATLKEIKRLPMKRPVGKYNVWNKTRLSEGTSH
;
A
#
# COMPACT_ATOMS: atom_id res chain seq x y z
N MET A 1 59.03 -47.82 -44.98
CA MET A 1 57.91 -46.87 -44.79
C MET A 1 57.21 -47.22 -43.44
N LYS A 2 57.59 -46.49 -42.36
CA LYS A 2 56.98 -46.68 -41.02
C LYS A 2 55.79 -45.73 -40.89
N LYS A 3 54.57 -46.28 -40.72
CA LYS A 3 53.35 -45.52 -40.45
C LYS A 3 53.33 -45.15 -38.97
N LEU A 4 53.37 -43.85 -38.72
CA LEU A 4 53.19 -43.23 -37.40
C LEU A 4 51.66 -43.16 -37.15
N ILE A 5 51.16 -43.88 -36.18
CA ILE A 5 49.75 -43.77 -35.69
C ILE A 5 49.74 -42.74 -34.57
N LEU A 6 49.11 -41.59 -34.84
CA LEU A 6 48.90 -40.52 -33.85
C LEU A 6 47.65 -40.88 -33.02
N LEU A 7 47.81 -41.27 -31.76
CA LEU A 7 46.71 -41.47 -30.83
C LEU A 7 46.27 -40.08 -30.32
N LEU A 8 45.06 -39.65 -30.71
CA LEU A 8 44.42 -38.48 -30.17
C LEU A 8 43.77 -38.84 -28.82
N ALA A 9 44.36 -38.42 -27.73
CA ALA A 9 43.75 -38.54 -26.40
C ALA A 9 42.64 -37.50 -26.28
N ILE A 10 41.38 -37.95 -26.31
CA ILE A 10 40.20 -37.07 -26.01
C ILE A 10 40.19 -36.91 -24.48
N VAL A 11 40.64 -35.75 -24.00
CA VAL A 11 40.46 -35.35 -22.60
C VAL A 11 39.02 -34.88 -22.47
N SER A 12 38.15 -35.75 -21.94
CA SER A 12 36.80 -35.37 -21.52
C SER A 12 36.89 -34.46 -20.28
N ALA A 13 36.69 -33.17 -20.46
CA ALA A 13 36.51 -32.26 -19.34
C ALA A 13 35.22 -32.68 -18.59
N PRO A 14 35.22 -32.70 -17.25
CA PRO A 14 33.98 -32.97 -16.49
C PRO A 14 32.97 -31.87 -16.79
N VAL A 15 31.85 -32.24 -17.39
CA VAL A 15 30.69 -31.38 -17.52
C VAL A 15 30.07 -31.31 -16.13
N PHE A 16 30.38 -30.26 -15.38
CA PHE A 16 29.64 -29.95 -14.17
C PHE A 16 28.19 -29.62 -14.59
N ALA A 17 27.24 -30.40 -14.09
CA ALA A 17 25.82 -30.10 -14.26
C ALA A 17 25.54 -28.67 -13.74
N ALA A 18 24.75 -27.92 -14.50
CA ALA A 18 24.33 -26.58 -14.04
C ALA A 18 23.60 -26.69 -12.70
N PRO A 19 23.80 -25.79 -11.75
CA PRO A 19 23.13 -25.81 -10.46
C PRO A 19 21.61 -25.84 -10.64
N ASP A 20 20.92 -26.76 -9.96
CA ASP A 20 19.44 -26.77 -9.95
C ASP A 20 18.90 -25.78 -8.95
N GLY A 21 18.16 -24.77 -9.45
CA GLY A 21 17.55 -23.72 -8.62
C GLY A 21 16.49 -24.25 -7.66
N ALA A 22 15.79 -25.36 -8.01
CA ALA A 22 14.81 -25.99 -7.14
C ALA A 22 15.48 -26.67 -5.95
N ASP A 23 16.58 -27.41 -6.19
CA ASP A 23 17.34 -28.04 -5.11
C ASP A 23 17.96 -27.01 -4.17
N LEU A 24 18.51 -25.95 -4.72
CA LEU A 24 19.04 -24.84 -3.91
C LEU A 24 17.95 -24.18 -3.06
N TYR A 25 16.77 -23.95 -3.64
CA TYR A 25 15.63 -23.41 -2.92
C TYR A 25 15.21 -24.32 -1.77
N ASN A 26 15.02 -25.60 -2.04
CA ASN A 26 14.62 -26.59 -1.05
C ASN A 26 15.63 -26.68 0.10
N LYS A 27 16.90 -26.55 -0.20
CA LYS A 27 17.98 -26.64 0.79
C LYS A 27 18.09 -25.40 1.67
N TYR A 28 17.97 -24.19 1.11
CA TYR A 28 18.34 -22.96 1.79
C TYR A 28 17.18 -22.00 2.06
N CYS A 29 16.06 -22.09 1.33
CA CYS A 29 15.03 -21.07 1.31
C CYS A 29 13.67 -21.53 1.83
N GLN A 30 13.29 -22.80 1.60
CA GLN A 30 11.94 -23.28 1.88
C GLN A 30 11.53 -23.20 3.35
N SER A 31 12.47 -23.31 4.29
CA SER A 31 12.18 -23.22 5.73
C SER A 31 11.54 -21.87 6.13
N CYS A 32 11.90 -20.81 5.41
CA CYS A 32 11.35 -19.46 5.63
C CYS A 32 10.30 -19.10 4.59
N HIS A 33 10.48 -19.49 3.32
CA HIS A 33 9.64 -19.05 2.21
C HIS A 33 8.58 -20.10 1.77
N GLY A 34 8.45 -21.20 2.51
CA GLY A 34 7.48 -22.28 2.24
C GLY A 34 7.92 -23.23 1.12
N ALA A 35 7.52 -24.51 1.19
CA ALA A 35 7.92 -25.54 0.22
C ALA A 35 7.56 -25.18 -1.23
N ASP A 36 6.37 -24.60 -1.45
CA ASP A 36 5.85 -24.22 -2.77
C ASP A 36 6.10 -22.75 -3.10
N ARG A 37 7.03 -22.09 -2.43
CA ARG A 37 7.31 -20.64 -2.54
C ARG A 37 6.14 -19.74 -2.14
N LEU A 38 5.14 -20.27 -1.42
CA LEU A 38 3.93 -19.51 -1.04
C LEU A 38 4.15 -18.58 0.15
N GLY A 39 5.36 -18.54 0.70
CA GLY A 39 5.68 -17.78 1.90
C GLY A 39 5.41 -18.54 3.19
N GLY A 40 5.93 -17.99 4.26
CA GLY A 40 5.83 -18.53 5.61
C GLY A 40 6.28 -17.43 6.58
N MET A 41 7.43 -17.60 7.21
CA MET A 41 8.10 -16.55 7.98
C MET A 41 8.61 -15.42 7.05
N GLY A 42 9.11 -15.78 5.85
CA GLY A 42 9.44 -14.86 4.78
C GLY A 42 8.30 -14.74 3.75
N PRO A 43 8.34 -13.74 2.85
CA PRO A 43 7.31 -13.53 1.84
C PRO A 43 7.27 -14.66 0.79
N ALA A 44 6.15 -14.74 0.04
CA ALA A 44 6.07 -15.62 -1.12
C ALA A 44 7.10 -15.23 -2.19
N LEU A 45 7.80 -16.23 -2.76
CA LEU A 45 8.77 -16.05 -3.84
C LEU A 45 8.19 -16.54 -5.18
N LEU A 46 7.04 -15.95 -5.55
CA LEU A 46 6.37 -16.17 -6.83
C LEU A 46 6.66 -15.00 -7.77
N PRO A 47 6.66 -15.19 -9.10
CA PRO A 47 6.90 -14.12 -10.07
C PRO A 47 6.01 -12.89 -9.83
N GLU A 48 4.74 -13.08 -9.50
CA GLU A 48 3.78 -12.00 -9.21
C GLU A 48 4.16 -11.24 -7.93
N SER A 49 4.63 -11.94 -6.90
CA SER A 49 5.11 -11.34 -5.65
C SER A 49 6.42 -10.59 -5.86
N LEU A 50 7.28 -11.10 -6.75
CA LEU A 50 8.58 -10.54 -7.10
C LEU A 50 8.54 -9.47 -8.19
N ALA A 51 7.38 -9.15 -8.76
CA ALA A 51 7.25 -8.25 -9.92
C ALA A 51 7.91 -6.85 -9.73
N ARG A 52 8.04 -6.39 -8.50
CA ARG A 52 8.70 -5.12 -8.16
C ARG A 52 10.19 -5.25 -7.83
N LEU A 53 10.62 -6.41 -7.40
CA LEU A 53 12.02 -6.71 -7.15
C LEU A 53 12.64 -7.16 -8.46
N LYS A 54 13.60 -6.40 -9.00
CA LYS A 54 14.31 -6.79 -10.21
C LYS A 54 15.35 -7.87 -9.90
N LYS A 55 15.60 -8.80 -10.84
CA LYS A 55 16.55 -9.91 -10.64
C LYS A 55 17.92 -9.47 -10.06
N PRO A 56 18.56 -8.38 -10.51
CA PRO A 56 19.82 -7.92 -9.89
C PRO A 56 19.66 -7.60 -8.40
N ALA A 57 18.58 -6.96 -8.00
CA ALA A 57 18.31 -6.66 -6.59
C ALA A 57 17.97 -7.93 -5.78
N ALA A 58 17.33 -8.94 -6.40
CA ALA A 58 17.10 -10.23 -5.78
C ALA A 58 18.44 -10.98 -5.57
N ILE A 59 19.35 -10.96 -6.55
CA ILE A 59 20.69 -11.51 -6.42
C ILE A 59 21.43 -10.85 -5.26
N THR A 60 21.41 -9.52 -5.15
CA THR A 60 22.01 -8.81 -4.03
C THR A 60 21.38 -9.23 -2.70
N ALA A 61 20.05 -9.30 -2.61
CA ALA A 61 19.35 -9.71 -1.39
C ALA A 61 19.69 -11.16 -0.98
N ILE A 62 19.88 -12.07 -1.92
CA ILE A 62 20.30 -13.45 -1.64
C ILE A 62 21.77 -13.47 -1.21
N THR A 63 22.64 -12.71 -1.88
CA THR A 63 24.08 -12.66 -1.61
C THR A 63 24.36 -12.09 -0.22
N ASP A 64 23.81 -10.90 0.06
CA ASP A 64 24.23 -10.06 1.21
C ASP A 64 23.22 -10.16 2.38
N GLY A 65 22.04 -10.74 2.15
CA GLY A 65 20.94 -10.70 3.09
C GLY A 65 20.21 -9.33 3.07
N LEU A 66 19.23 -9.20 3.95
CA LEU A 66 18.47 -7.95 4.12
C LEU A 66 18.66 -7.43 5.54
N PRO A 67 19.33 -6.29 5.73
CA PRO A 67 19.53 -5.68 7.04
C PRO A 67 18.19 -5.49 7.79
N ALA A 68 18.21 -5.69 9.11
CA ALA A 68 17.05 -5.59 10.00
C ALA A 68 15.90 -6.57 9.68
N THR A 69 16.20 -7.67 8.95
CA THR A 69 15.28 -8.80 8.73
C THR A 69 15.92 -10.10 9.15
N GLN A 70 15.15 -11.20 9.10
CA GLN A 70 15.67 -12.55 9.33
C GLN A 70 16.23 -13.20 8.05
N MET A 71 16.31 -12.49 6.93
CA MET A 71 16.89 -12.97 5.69
C MET A 71 18.43 -12.86 5.75
N PRO A 72 19.17 -13.96 5.96
CA PRO A 72 20.63 -13.93 5.99
C PRO A 72 21.22 -13.79 4.57
N GLY A 73 22.47 -13.41 4.49
CA GLY A 73 23.26 -13.52 3.24
C GLY A 73 23.74 -14.97 3.04
N PHE A 74 23.82 -15.37 1.78
CA PHE A 74 24.21 -16.74 1.40
C PHE A 74 25.54 -16.83 0.64
N ALA A 75 26.30 -15.73 0.55
CA ALA A 75 27.57 -15.68 -0.17
C ALA A 75 28.63 -16.70 0.34
N GLU A 76 28.55 -17.07 1.63
CA GLU A 76 29.50 -18.03 2.24
C GLU A 76 29.16 -19.49 1.92
N VAL A 77 27.88 -19.79 1.54
CA VAL A 77 27.38 -21.15 1.33
C VAL A 77 26.90 -21.44 -0.08
N MET A 78 26.79 -20.42 -0.94
CA MET A 78 26.46 -20.51 -2.36
C MET A 78 27.42 -19.67 -3.19
N ASN A 79 27.92 -20.23 -4.29
CA ASN A 79 28.71 -19.49 -5.25
C ASN A 79 27.80 -18.63 -6.19
N LYS A 80 28.42 -17.76 -7.00
CA LYS A 80 27.70 -16.84 -7.89
C LYS A 80 26.79 -17.54 -8.90
N ASN A 81 27.19 -18.72 -9.41
CA ASN A 81 26.40 -19.46 -10.39
C ASN A 81 25.18 -20.10 -9.72
N GLU A 82 25.31 -20.60 -8.49
CA GLU A 82 24.20 -21.12 -7.69
C GLU A 82 23.19 -20.02 -7.33
N ILE A 83 23.67 -18.84 -6.90
CA ILE A 83 22.80 -17.69 -6.62
C ILE A 83 22.07 -17.24 -7.89
N ALA A 84 22.75 -17.22 -9.04
CA ALA A 84 22.10 -16.87 -10.31
C ALA A 84 21.05 -17.91 -10.71
N ALA A 85 21.33 -19.22 -10.62
CA ALA A 85 20.39 -20.30 -10.90
C ALA A 85 19.16 -20.25 -9.97
N LEU A 86 19.38 -20.05 -8.69
CA LEU A 86 18.30 -19.85 -7.71
C LEU A 86 17.45 -18.62 -8.05
N SER A 87 18.10 -17.50 -8.39
CA SER A 87 17.40 -16.30 -8.82
C SER A 87 16.55 -16.52 -10.05
N GLU A 88 17.05 -17.20 -11.09
CA GLU A 88 16.24 -17.55 -12.26
C GLU A 88 15.04 -18.42 -11.88
N TRP A 89 15.24 -19.41 -11.03
CA TRP A 89 14.19 -20.34 -10.63
C TRP A 89 13.04 -19.65 -9.87
N ILE A 90 13.32 -18.75 -8.93
CA ILE A 90 12.25 -18.05 -8.19
C ILE A 90 11.41 -17.11 -9.07
N TYR A 91 11.94 -16.66 -10.22
CA TYR A 91 11.19 -15.89 -11.23
C TYR A 91 10.50 -16.78 -12.28
N THR A 92 10.70 -18.09 -12.25
CA THR A 92 10.00 -19.01 -13.14
C THR A 92 8.60 -19.29 -12.58
N PRO A 93 7.53 -19.18 -13.39
CA PRO A 93 6.19 -19.55 -12.95
C PRO A 93 6.13 -20.98 -12.44
N PRO A 94 5.38 -21.27 -11.35
CA PRO A 94 5.20 -22.61 -10.87
C PRO A 94 4.40 -23.45 -11.90
N THR A 95 4.70 -24.73 -11.99
CA THR A 95 4.01 -25.65 -12.91
C THR A 95 2.52 -25.79 -12.58
N ILE A 96 2.20 -25.74 -11.27
CA ILE A 96 0.83 -25.75 -10.76
C ILE A 96 0.51 -24.35 -10.27
N PRO A 97 -0.57 -23.70 -10.76
CA PRO A 97 -0.96 -22.40 -10.26
C PRO A 97 -1.17 -22.42 -8.75
N PRO A 98 -0.63 -21.44 -8.01
CA PRO A 98 -0.75 -21.41 -6.56
C PRO A 98 -2.23 -21.23 -6.15
N LYS A 99 -2.65 -22.02 -5.18
CA LYS A 99 -3.99 -21.96 -4.58
C LYS A 99 -3.88 -21.43 -3.16
N TRP A 100 -4.90 -20.71 -2.75
CA TRP A 100 -5.10 -20.28 -1.37
C TRP A 100 -6.60 -20.20 -1.16
N ASP A 101 -7.17 -21.23 -0.58
CA ASP A 101 -8.60 -21.38 -0.42
C ASP A 101 -9.09 -21.10 1.01
N MET A 102 -10.35 -21.35 1.27
CA MET A 102 -11.00 -21.11 2.56
C MET A 102 -10.40 -21.98 3.69
N ALA A 103 -9.97 -23.19 3.37
CA ALA A 103 -9.35 -24.08 4.35
C ALA A 103 -7.95 -23.59 4.73
N ASP A 104 -7.16 -23.15 3.73
CA ASP A 104 -5.83 -22.55 3.97
C ASP A 104 -5.94 -21.30 4.81
N MET A 105 -6.94 -20.44 4.52
CA MET A 105 -7.19 -19.22 5.29
C MET A 105 -7.48 -19.55 6.75
N ARG A 106 -8.43 -20.46 7.02
CA ARG A 106 -8.79 -20.86 8.38
C ARG A 106 -7.62 -21.50 9.13
N ALA A 107 -6.83 -22.33 8.43
CA ALA A 107 -5.64 -22.93 9.02
C ALA A 107 -4.56 -21.89 9.41
N SER A 108 -4.55 -20.72 8.75
CA SER A 108 -3.62 -19.63 9.05
C SER A 108 -4.11 -18.68 10.15
N GLN A 109 -5.38 -18.79 10.58
CA GLN A 109 -5.97 -17.86 11.53
C GLN A 109 -5.35 -17.97 12.92
N ILE A 110 -4.98 -16.83 13.48
CA ILE A 110 -4.41 -16.69 14.82
C ILE A 110 -5.31 -15.77 15.62
N ILE A 111 -5.93 -16.29 16.67
CA ILE A 111 -6.73 -15.52 17.63
C ILE A 111 -5.95 -15.35 18.91
N ASN A 112 -5.73 -14.10 19.31
CA ASN A 112 -5.11 -13.81 20.60
C ASN A 112 -6.13 -14.07 21.73
N LYS A 113 -5.90 -15.16 22.47
CA LYS A 113 -6.79 -15.57 23.57
C LYS A 113 -6.86 -14.52 24.69
N ASP A 114 -5.76 -13.79 24.91
CA ASP A 114 -5.69 -12.73 25.91
C ASP A 114 -6.46 -11.45 25.51
N ALA A 115 -6.92 -11.38 24.26
CA ALA A 115 -7.70 -10.26 23.75
C ALA A 115 -9.23 -10.47 23.83
N LYS A 116 -9.72 -11.58 24.42
CA LYS A 116 -11.15 -11.87 24.48
C LYS A 116 -11.96 -10.91 25.38
N ASN A 117 -11.34 -10.37 26.43
CA ASN A 117 -12.02 -9.54 27.43
C ASN A 117 -11.30 -8.21 27.64
N LEU A 118 -10.93 -7.56 26.53
CA LEU A 118 -10.25 -6.27 26.60
C LEU A 118 -11.19 -5.15 27.08
N PRO A 119 -10.71 -4.24 27.95
CA PRO A 119 -11.48 -3.10 28.42
C PRO A 119 -12.11 -2.29 27.28
N ALA A 120 -13.32 -1.77 27.52
CA ALA A 120 -14.00 -0.85 26.59
C ALA A 120 -13.49 0.60 26.71
N LYS A 121 -12.39 0.83 27.42
CA LYS A 121 -11.75 2.13 27.59
C LYS A 121 -10.27 2.03 27.22
N PRO A 122 -9.68 3.11 26.66
CA PRO A 122 -8.26 3.14 26.39
C PRO A 122 -7.40 2.90 27.64
N VAL A 123 -6.29 2.17 27.49
CA VAL A 123 -5.30 1.93 28.54
C VAL A 123 -4.29 3.09 28.67
N PHE A 124 -4.38 4.08 27.84
CA PHE A 124 -3.56 5.30 27.82
C PHE A 124 -4.40 6.54 28.11
N LYS A 125 -3.74 7.68 28.38
CA LYS A 125 -4.41 8.95 28.74
C LYS A 125 -4.60 9.89 27.54
N ALA A 126 -3.92 9.66 26.42
CA ALA A 126 -4.03 10.47 25.22
C ALA A 126 -5.47 10.45 24.66
N ASP A 127 -5.86 11.48 23.89
CA ASP A 127 -7.13 11.49 23.15
C ASP A 127 -7.13 10.36 22.11
N PRO A 128 -8.00 9.33 22.23
CA PRO A 128 -8.02 8.20 21.32
C PRO A 128 -8.28 8.60 19.86
N THR A 129 -8.93 9.74 19.65
CA THR A 129 -9.24 10.26 18.32
C THR A 129 -8.10 11.06 17.71
N ASN A 130 -7.12 11.50 18.53
CA ASN A 130 -5.90 12.19 18.05
C ASN A 130 -4.66 11.27 18.05
N ILE A 131 -4.85 9.97 18.07
CA ILE A 131 -3.74 9.02 17.90
C ILE A 131 -3.32 8.99 16.42
N THR A 132 -2.00 8.95 16.20
CA THR A 132 -1.42 8.75 14.87
C THR A 132 -0.60 7.45 14.85
N LEU A 133 -0.92 6.56 13.91
CA LEU A 133 -0.11 5.38 13.63
C LEU A 133 1.00 5.74 12.64
N VAL A 134 2.24 5.48 12.99
CA VAL A 134 3.40 5.67 12.11
C VAL A 134 3.97 4.31 11.72
N VAL A 135 3.96 4.01 10.42
CA VAL A 135 4.48 2.74 9.88
C VAL A 135 5.98 2.88 9.64
N GLU A 136 6.76 2.02 10.28
CA GLU A 136 8.21 1.94 10.14
C GLU A 136 8.60 0.71 9.30
N HIS A 137 8.97 0.92 8.04
CA HIS A 137 9.38 -0.17 7.14
C HIS A 137 10.77 -0.72 7.43
N GLY A 138 11.61 0.02 8.16
CA GLY A 138 13.02 -0.34 8.36
C GLY A 138 13.21 -1.59 9.22
N ASP A 139 12.30 -1.83 10.14
CA ASP A 139 12.32 -2.97 11.05
C ASP A 139 10.92 -3.55 11.32
N HIS A 140 9.95 -3.24 10.45
CA HIS A 140 8.59 -3.78 10.47
C HIS A 140 7.85 -3.49 11.78
N HIS A 141 7.81 -2.23 12.19
CA HIS A 141 7.08 -1.79 13.37
C HIS A 141 5.98 -0.78 13.02
N ILE A 142 5.05 -0.62 13.94
CA ILE A 142 4.17 0.54 14.02
C ILE A 142 4.44 1.25 15.35
N THR A 143 4.64 2.57 15.28
CA THR A 143 4.63 3.44 16.45
C THR A 143 3.27 4.09 16.58
N VAL A 144 2.68 3.98 17.77
CA VAL A 144 1.45 4.67 18.19
C VAL A 144 1.87 5.97 18.84
N LEU A 145 1.50 7.09 18.23
CA LEU A 145 1.91 8.43 18.64
C LEU A 145 0.73 9.18 19.24
N ASP A 146 0.92 9.79 20.39
CA ASP A 146 0.00 10.77 20.95
C ASP A 146 0.06 12.06 20.13
N GLY A 147 -1.04 12.41 19.47
CA GLY A 147 -1.12 13.56 18.58
C GLY A 147 -1.16 14.92 19.28
N ASP A 148 -1.41 14.97 20.58
CA ASP A 148 -1.43 16.22 21.34
C ASP A 148 -0.03 16.68 21.72
N VAL A 149 0.84 15.75 22.10
CA VAL A 149 2.19 16.04 22.61
C VAL A 149 3.31 15.52 21.70
N MET A 150 2.95 14.80 20.66
CA MET A 150 3.89 14.17 19.70
C MET A 150 4.90 13.27 20.41
N GLU A 151 4.43 12.40 21.31
CA GLU A 151 5.23 11.39 22.02
C GLU A 151 4.76 9.98 21.69
N PRO A 152 5.68 9.02 21.47
CA PRO A 152 5.33 7.62 21.32
C PRO A 152 4.74 7.06 22.61
N ILE A 153 3.56 6.43 22.54
CA ILE A 153 2.94 5.71 23.67
C ILE A 153 3.09 4.20 23.56
N HIS A 154 3.30 3.70 22.36
CA HIS A 154 3.53 2.27 22.12
C HIS A 154 4.27 2.06 20.81
N ARG A 155 5.09 1.01 20.75
CA ARG A 155 5.76 0.57 19.53
C ARG A 155 5.77 -0.96 19.50
N PHE A 156 5.32 -1.55 18.42
CA PHE A 156 5.21 -2.99 18.31
C PHE A 156 5.56 -3.49 16.91
N GLN A 157 6.02 -4.74 16.85
CA GLN A 157 6.39 -5.39 15.62
C GLN A 157 5.15 -5.81 14.83
N THR A 158 5.20 -5.60 13.51
CA THR A 158 4.20 -6.07 12.54
C THR A 158 4.80 -7.17 11.67
N ARG A 159 3.95 -7.80 10.87
CA ARG A 159 4.42 -8.69 9.81
C ARG A 159 5.10 -7.89 8.69
N TYR A 160 5.85 -8.61 7.86
CA TYR A 160 6.59 -8.06 6.73
C TYR A 160 5.71 -7.25 5.77
N ALA A 161 6.26 -6.14 5.25
CA ALA A 161 5.73 -5.35 4.14
C ALA A 161 4.25 -4.90 4.26
N LEU A 162 3.90 -4.23 5.36
CA LEU A 162 2.62 -3.54 5.51
C LEU A 162 2.36 -2.63 4.30
N HIS A 163 1.18 -2.73 3.72
CA HIS A 163 0.81 -1.99 2.50
C HIS A 163 -0.67 -1.60 2.48
N GLY A 164 -0.97 -0.49 1.79
CA GLY A 164 -2.33 0.00 1.57
C GLY A 164 -2.92 0.83 2.71
N GLY A 165 -2.14 1.12 3.73
CA GLY A 165 -2.52 1.93 4.89
C GLY A 165 -3.53 1.27 5.84
N PRO A 166 -3.43 1.52 7.14
CA PRO A 166 -4.42 1.10 8.13
C PRO A 166 -5.82 1.65 7.85
N LYS A 167 -6.83 0.83 8.11
CA LYS A 167 -8.26 1.19 8.06
C LYS A 167 -8.87 1.02 9.45
N PHE A 168 -9.70 1.96 9.85
CA PHE A 168 -10.24 2.04 11.19
C PHE A 168 -11.74 1.72 11.20
N THR A 169 -12.23 1.14 12.30
CA THR A 169 -13.66 1.20 12.61
C THR A 169 -14.08 2.64 12.86
N GLN A 170 -15.37 2.94 12.72
CA GLN A 170 -15.90 4.30 12.81
C GLN A 170 -15.62 4.97 14.17
N ASP A 171 -15.54 4.19 15.23
CA ASP A 171 -15.19 4.63 16.60
C ASP A 171 -13.68 4.80 16.81
N GLY A 172 -12.85 4.42 15.84
CA GLY A 172 -11.39 4.50 15.91
C GLY A 172 -10.73 3.45 16.82
N ARG A 173 -11.51 2.51 17.38
CA ARG A 173 -10.98 1.51 18.31
C ARG A 173 -10.19 0.41 17.60
N PHE A 174 -10.79 -0.21 16.58
CA PHE A 174 -10.13 -1.30 15.87
C PHE A 174 -9.49 -0.81 14.58
N VAL A 175 -8.30 -1.31 14.34
CA VAL A 175 -7.50 -0.98 13.17
C VAL A 175 -7.16 -2.25 12.42
N PHE A 176 -7.28 -2.20 11.09
CA PHE A 176 -7.00 -3.31 10.20
C PHE A 176 -5.95 -2.87 9.17
N TRP A 177 -5.01 -3.73 8.89
CA TRP A 177 -4.06 -3.52 7.80
C TRP A 177 -3.72 -4.83 7.10
N ALA A 178 -3.26 -4.69 5.87
CA ALA A 178 -2.78 -5.78 5.04
C ALA A 178 -1.27 -5.72 4.86
N THR A 179 -0.66 -6.87 4.67
CA THR A 179 0.71 -6.99 4.21
C THR A 179 0.76 -7.56 2.79
N ARG A 180 1.87 -7.33 2.08
CA ARG A 180 2.00 -7.78 0.69
C ARG A 180 1.92 -9.29 0.51
N ASP A 181 2.30 -10.05 1.52
CA ASP A 181 2.27 -11.51 1.53
C ASP A 181 0.93 -12.09 2.01
N GLY A 182 -0.09 -11.25 2.08
CA GLY A 182 -1.48 -11.67 2.27
C GLY A 182 -2.00 -11.67 3.70
N TRP A 183 -1.19 -11.32 4.68
CA TRP A 183 -1.64 -11.26 6.07
C TRP A 183 -2.50 -10.04 6.34
N ILE A 184 -3.59 -10.26 7.06
CA ILE A 184 -4.49 -9.25 7.60
C ILE A 184 -4.36 -9.29 9.11
N THR A 185 -4.14 -8.15 9.72
CA THR A 185 -4.06 -8.00 11.17
C THR A 185 -5.19 -7.10 11.67
N LYS A 186 -5.85 -7.52 12.74
CA LYS A 186 -6.76 -6.70 13.56
C LYS A 186 -6.06 -6.30 14.84
N PHE A 187 -6.04 -5.00 15.13
CA PHE A 187 -5.41 -4.41 16.31
C PHE A 187 -6.45 -3.62 17.12
N ASP A 188 -6.52 -3.85 18.43
CA ASP A 188 -7.29 -3.00 19.35
C ASP A 188 -6.39 -1.82 19.76
N LEU A 189 -6.60 -0.66 19.16
CA LEU A 189 -5.83 0.54 19.44
C LEU A 189 -6.02 1.03 20.87
N TRP A 190 -7.22 0.86 21.45
CA TRP A 190 -7.48 1.28 22.82
C TRP A 190 -6.71 0.45 23.84
N ASN A 191 -6.47 -0.82 23.53
CA ASN A 191 -5.77 -1.74 24.41
C ASN A 191 -4.34 -2.07 23.96
N LEU A 192 -3.88 -1.48 22.85
CA LEU A 192 -2.53 -1.64 22.29
C LEU A 192 -2.16 -3.11 22.05
N LYS A 193 -3.11 -3.91 21.52
CA LYS A 193 -2.93 -5.35 21.34
C LYS A 193 -3.39 -5.83 19.96
N ILE A 194 -2.61 -6.73 19.35
CA ILE A 194 -3.06 -7.53 18.20
C ILE A 194 -4.14 -8.49 18.70
N VAL A 195 -5.31 -8.45 18.08
CA VAL A 195 -6.49 -9.26 18.44
C VAL A 195 -6.55 -10.53 17.62
N ALA A 196 -6.37 -10.40 16.32
CA ALA A 196 -6.43 -11.52 15.40
C ALA A 196 -5.56 -11.25 14.16
N GLU A 197 -5.11 -12.33 13.55
CA GLU A 197 -4.42 -12.30 12.27
C GLU A 197 -4.90 -13.46 11.41
N ILE A 198 -4.95 -13.27 10.09
CA ILE A 198 -5.25 -14.31 9.11
C ILE A 198 -4.49 -14.02 7.82
N ARG A 199 -4.10 -15.07 7.11
CA ARG A 199 -3.57 -14.92 5.77
C ARG A 199 -4.70 -15.11 4.75
N ALA A 200 -5.19 -14.00 4.17
CA ALA A 200 -6.33 -13.98 3.26
C ALA A 200 -5.94 -14.05 1.77
N GLY A 201 -4.66 -14.20 1.47
CA GLY A 201 -4.15 -14.31 0.11
C GLY A 201 -2.65 -14.59 0.08
N LEU A 202 -2.07 -14.64 -1.12
CA LEU A 202 -0.64 -14.83 -1.34
C LEU A 202 0.06 -13.51 -1.74
N ASN A 203 -0.71 -12.59 -2.32
CA ASN A 203 -0.27 -11.23 -2.62
C ASN A 203 -1.47 -10.29 -2.51
N THR A 204 -1.51 -9.50 -1.45
CA THR A 204 -2.61 -8.58 -1.18
C THR A 204 -2.25 -7.15 -1.54
N ARG A 205 -3.19 -6.44 -2.15
CA ARG A 205 -3.01 -5.03 -2.54
C ARG A 205 -3.40 -4.07 -1.42
N ASN A 206 -4.62 -4.19 -0.93
CA ASN A 206 -5.15 -3.44 0.20
C ASN A 206 -6.41 -4.13 0.77
N LEU A 207 -7.01 -3.49 1.75
CA LEU A 207 -8.30 -3.87 2.31
C LEU A 207 -9.20 -2.65 2.51
N ALA A 208 -10.49 -2.89 2.65
CA ALA A 208 -11.48 -1.91 3.10
C ALA A 208 -12.26 -2.47 4.28
N VAL A 209 -12.70 -1.59 5.18
CA VAL A 209 -13.58 -1.92 6.31
C VAL A 209 -14.93 -1.26 6.07
N SER A 210 -16.03 -2.02 6.16
CA SER A 210 -17.37 -1.49 5.95
C SER A 210 -17.75 -0.46 7.01
N SER A 211 -18.50 0.56 6.63
CA SER A 211 -18.89 1.64 7.55
C SER A 211 -19.82 1.18 8.67
N ASP A 212 -20.48 0.01 8.52
CA ASP A 212 -21.25 -0.63 9.60
C ASP A 212 -20.35 -1.40 10.59
N GLY A 213 -19.04 -1.44 10.34
CA GLY A 213 -18.05 -2.06 11.20
C GLY A 213 -18.08 -3.59 11.25
N LYS A 214 -18.75 -4.28 10.31
CA LYS A 214 -18.98 -5.74 10.36
C LYS A 214 -18.09 -6.54 9.42
N HIS A 215 -17.58 -5.92 8.36
CA HIS A 215 -16.91 -6.63 7.27
C HIS A 215 -15.58 -6.00 6.90
N VAL A 216 -14.60 -6.85 6.62
CA VAL A 216 -13.37 -6.49 5.93
C VAL A 216 -13.41 -7.09 4.54
N LEU A 217 -13.20 -6.30 3.50
CA LEU A 217 -12.99 -6.77 2.14
C LEU A 217 -11.51 -6.68 1.79
N VAL A 218 -10.90 -7.81 1.52
CA VAL A 218 -9.48 -7.93 1.14
C VAL A 218 -9.36 -8.01 -0.37
N ALA A 219 -8.50 -7.18 -0.94
CA ALA A 219 -8.26 -7.10 -2.38
C ALA A 219 -6.93 -7.78 -2.74
N ASN A 220 -7.00 -8.89 -3.46
CA ASN A 220 -5.84 -9.70 -3.78
C ASN A 220 -5.35 -9.53 -5.23
N TYR A 221 -4.02 -9.55 -5.36
CA TYR A 221 -3.34 -9.77 -6.64
C TYR A 221 -3.18 -11.26 -6.94
N LEU A 222 -3.04 -12.07 -5.87
CA LEU A 222 -2.91 -13.52 -5.98
C LEU A 222 -3.52 -14.18 -4.74
N PRO A 223 -4.48 -15.12 -4.90
CA PRO A 223 -5.24 -15.38 -6.13
C PRO A 223 -6.04 -14.16 -6.62
N HIS A 224 -6.53 -14.17 -7.86
CA HIS A 224 -7.39 -13.11 -8.40
C HIS A 224 -8.77 -13.16 -7.76
N ASN A 225 -8.90 -12.62 -6.56
CA ASN A 225 -10.15 -12.64 -5.81
C ASN A 225 -10.26 -11.46 -4.84
N LEU A 226 -11.46 -11.29 -4.35
CA LEU A 226 -11.78 -10.53 -3.15
C LEU A 226 -12.13 -11.53 -2.04
N VAL A 227 -11.74 -11.24 -0.81
CA VAL A 227 -12.07 -12.08 0.35
C VAL A 227 -12.81 -11.23 1.38
N ARG A 228 -13.99 -11.71 1.79
CA ARG A 228 -14.75 -11.12 2.88
C ARG A 228 -14.43 -11.80 4.19
N LEU A 229 -14.03 -11.02 5.18
CA LEU A 229 -13.77 -11.46 6.55
C LEU A 229 -14.76 -10.80 7.51
N SER A 230 -15.05 -11.46 8.64
CA SER A 230 -15.66 -10.84 9.81
C SER A 230 -14.71 -9.82 10.44
N THR A 231 -15.21 -8.68 10.90
CA THR A 231 -14.39 -7.77 11.73
C THR A 231 -14.22 -8.27 13.16
N GLU A 232 -15.04 -9.22 13.62
CA GLU A 232 -14.99 -9.71 15.00
C GLU A 232 -13.69 -10.47 15.27
N ASP A 233 -13.38 -11.44 14.43
CA ASP A 233 -12.27 -12.38 14.62
C ASP A 233 -11.45 -12.66 13.35
N LEU A 234 -11.77 -11.98 12.25
CA LEU A 234 -11.25 -12.20 10.92
C LEU A 234 -11.65 -13.55 10.29
N ASP A 235 -12.73 -14.21 10.77
CA ASP A 235 -13.22 -15.45 10.13
C ASP A 235 -13.50 -15.20 8.64
N PRO A 236 -12.97 -16.05 7.74
CA PRO A 236 -13.18 -15.91 6.31
C PRO A 236 -14.59 -16.40 5.94
N GLN A 237 -15.43 -15.48 5.47
CA GLN A 237 -16.85 -15.72 5.22
C GLN A 237 -17.15 -16.02 3.74
N GLN A 238 -16.37 -15.43 2.82
CA GLN A 238 -16.62 -15.60 1.39
C GLN A 238 -15.35 -15.29 0.57
N ILE A 239 -15.13 -16.11 -0.45
CA ILE A 239 -14.19 -15.79 -1.55
C ILE A 239 -15.05 -15.39 -2.75
N ILE A 240 -14.77 -14.23 -3.32
CA ILE A 240 -15.40 -13.71 -4.53
C ILE A 240 -14.36 -13.77 -5.65
N PRO A 241 -14.39 -14.76 -6.55
CA PRO A 241 -13.47 -14.82 -7.69
C PRO A 241 -13.65 -13.59 -8.58
N VAL A 242 -12.55 -12.97 -8.99
CA VAL A 242 -12.59 -11.82 -9.89
C VAL A 242 -12.54 -12.32 -11.34
N ILE A 243 -13.73 -12.53 -11.89
CA ILE A 243 -13.95 -12.91 -13.29
C ILE A 243 -14.78 -11.81 -13.91
N GLY A 244 -14.21 -11.05 -14.83
CA GLY A 244 -14.87 -9.94 -15.46
C GLY A 244 -15.94 -10.36 -16.47
N HIS A 245 -16.68 -9.38 -16.97
CA HIS A 245 -17.72 -9.54 -17.98
C HIS A 245 -17.25 -10.32 -19.24
N ASN A 246 -15.98 -10.17 -19.58
CA ASN A 246 -15.35 -10.86 -20.71
C ASN A 246 -14.83 -12.28 -20.38
N GLY A 247 -15.12 -12.81 -19.18
CA GLY A 247 -14.66 -14.13 -18.71
C GLY A 247 -13.18 -14.20 -18.29
N LYS A 248 -12.45 -13.07 -18.34
CA LYS A 248 -11.04 -13.05 -17.91
C LYS A 248 -10.94 -12.75 -16.41
N THR A 249 -9.92 -13.30 -15.79
CA THR A 249 -9.61 -12.99 -14.38
C THR A 249 -8.77 -11.71 -14.28
N SER A 250 -8.84 -11.03 -13.14
CA SER A 250 -8.06 -9.84 -12.89
C SER A 250 -7.57 -9.74 -11.45
N ARG A 251 -6.41 -9.12 -11.28
CA ARG A 251 -5.94 -8.59 -10.00
C ARG A 251 -6.84 -7.44 -9.57
N VAL A 252 -6.96 -7.19 -8.28
CA VAL A 252 -7.70 -6.02 -7.75
C VAL A 252 -6.72 -4.92 -7.38
N SER A 253 -6.75 -3.79 -8.09
CA SER A 253 -5.78 -2.70 -7.91
C SER A 253 -6.08 -1.79 -6.72
N ALA A 254 -7.33 -1.63 -6.34
CA ALA A 254 -7.79 -0.84 -5.20
C ALA A 254 -9.16 -1.32 -4.74
N ALA A 255 -9.43 -1.26 -3.44
CA ALA A 255 -10.75 -1.47 -2.85
C ALA A 255 -10.96 -0.46 -1.71
N TYR A 256 -12.11 0.23 -1.73
CA TYR A 256 -12.46 1.24 -0.73
C TYR A 256 -13.92 1.11 -0.30
N ASP A 257 -14.23 1.61 0.90
CA ASP A 257 -15.60 1.70 1.41
C ASP A 257 -16.29 2.95 0.87
N ALA A 258 -17.39 2.78 0.18
CA ALA A 258 -18.30 3.84 -0.25
C ALA A 258 -19.43 3.99 0.78
N ARG A 259 -19.14 4.62 1.92
CA ARG A 259 -20.03 4.71 3.11
C ARG A 259 -21.47 5.09 2.80
N PRO A 260 -21.75 6.19 2.07
CA PRO A 260 -23.14 6.58 1.79
C PRO A 260 -23.90 5.55 0.95
N ARG A 261 -23.17 4.80 0.14
CA ARG A 261 -23.71 3.76 -0.74
C ARG A 261 -23.86 2.41 -0.03
N LYS A 262 -23.29 2.25 1.18
CA LYS A 262 -23.22 0.98 1.91
C LYS A 262 -22.68 -0.15 1.04
N SER A 263 -21.64 0.14 0.31
CA SER A 263 -20.97 -0.77 -0.60
C SER A 263 -19.44 -0.59 -0.58
N PHE A 264 -18.74 -1.65 -0.91
CA PHE A 264 -17.35 -1.53 -1.32
C PHE A 264 -17.26 -1.26 -2.81
N VAL A 265 -16.23 -0.53 -3.24
CA VAL A 265 -15.92 -0.33 -4.66
C VAL A 265 -14.50 -0.82 -4.91
N ALA A 266 -14.34 -1.69 -5.89
CA ALA A 266 -13.07 -2.31 -6.25
C ALA A 266 -12.73 -2.04 -7.73
N ALA A 267 -11.52 -1.53 -7.99
CA ALA A 267 -11.01 -1.35 -9.35
C ALA A 267 -10.20 -2.57 -9.77
N LEU A 268 -10.41 -3.03 -11.00
CA LEU A 268 -9.74 -4.19 -11.55
C LEU A 268 -8.54 -3.76 -12.41
N LYS A 269 -7.41 -4.44 -12.19
CA LYS A 269 -6.14 -4.02 -12.77
C LYS A 269 -5.96 -4.43 -14.23
N ASP A 270 -6.42 -5.63 -14.58
CA ASP A 270 -6.09 -6.30 -15.83
C ASP A 270 -7.27 -6.30 -16.83
N ILE A 271 -8.40 -5.78 -16.41
CA ILE A 271 -9.60 -5.56 -17.21
C ILE A 271 -10.23 -4.19 -16.88
N PRO A 272 -10.84 -3.49 -17.84
CA PRO A 272 -11.41 -2.17 -17.62
C PRO A 272 -12.77 -2.27 -16.90
N GLU A 273 -12.76 -2.66 -15.64
CA GLU A 273 -13.96 -2.77 -14.82
C GLU A 273 -13.76 -2.22 -13.42
N VAL A 274 -14.84 -1.71 -12.85
CA VAL A 274 -15.00 -1.41 -11.44
C VAL A 274 -16.18 -2.23 -10.93
N TRP A 275 -16.01 -2.84 -9.76
CA TRP A 275 -17.07 -3.59 -9.10
C TRP A 275 -17.60 -2.85 -7.88
N GLU A 276 -18.90 -2.67 -7.81
CA GLU A 276 -19.58 -2.23 -6.61
C GLU A 276 -20.18 -3.44 -5.90
N ILE A 277 -19.83 -3.62 -4.62
CA ILE A 277 -20.20 -4.77 -3.82
C ILE A 277 -21.01 -4.27 -2.60
N PRO A 278 -22.35 -4.26 -2.66
CA PRO A 278 -23.18 -3.91 -1.51
C PRO A 278 -22.89 -4.83 -0.31
N TYR A 279 -22.87 -4.30 0.90
CA TYR A 279 -22.77 -5.13 2.10
C TYR A 279 -24.09 -5.15 2.92
N THR A 280 -25.16 -4.58 2.36
CA THR A 280 -26.52 -4.62 2.92
C THR A 280 -27.55 -4.95 1.84
N GLY A 281 -28.73 -5.41 2.26
CA GLY A 281 -29.83 -5.71 1.34
C GLY A 281 -29.75 -7.11 0.71
N PRO A 282 -30.69 -7.44 -0.22
CA PRO A 282 -30.83 -8.78 -0.78
C PRO A 282 -29.67 -9.20 -1.70
N ASP A 283 -28.95 -8.24 -2.26
CA ASP A 283 -27.79 -8.47 -3.11
C ASP A 283 -26.46 -8.26 -2.38
N ALA A 284 -26.49 -8.31 -1.05
CA ALA A 284 -25.28 -8.19 -0.25
C ALA A 284 -24.19 -9.18 -0.72
N PHE A 285 -22.99 -8.64 -0.94
CA PHE A 285 -21.80 -9.34 -1.42
C PHE A 285 -21.92 -9.97 -2.82
N LYS A 286 -22.87 -9.53 -3.62
CA LYS A 286 -22.92 -9.83 -5.06
C LYS A 286 -22.34 -8.62 -5.82
N PRO A 287 -21.25 -8.78 -6.57
CA PRO A 287 -20.66 -7.66 -7.31
C PRO A 287 -21.58 -7.18 -8.45
N ARG A 288 -21.82 -5.88 -8.50
CA ARG A 288 -22.31 -5.20 -9.69
C ARG A 288 -21.10 -4.80 -10.54
N GLN A 289 -20.95 -5.38 -11.70
CA GLN A 289 -19.86 -5.13 -12.62
C GLN A 289 -20.15 -3.88 -13.46
N VAL A 290 -19.28 -2.89 -13.40
CA VAL A 290 -19.35 -1.66 -14.19
C VAL A 290 -18.22 -1.72 -15.22
N VAL A 291 -18.57 -1.92 -16.49
CA VAL A 291 -17.62 -1.97 -17.59
C VAL A 291 -17.21 -0.57 -18.00
N LEU A 292 -15.90 -0.31 -18.01
CA LEU A 292 -15.32 1.00 -18.29
C LEU A 292 -14.78 1.08 -19.71
N LYS A 293 -14.56 2.29 -20.21
CA LYS A 293 -13.89 2.54 -21.49
C LYS A 293 -12.38 2.34 -21.40
N ASP A 294 -11.78 2.56 -20.21
CA ASP A 294 -10.35 2.45 -19.97
C ASP A 294 -10.08 1.85 -18.60
N TYR A 295 -8.88 1.37 -18.38
CA TYR A 295 -8.44 0.77 -17.12
C TYR A 295 -8.44 1.80 -15.98
N LEU A 296 -8.60 1.30 -14.75
CA LEU A 296 -8.46 2.06 -13.52
C LEU A 296 -7.48 1.34 -12.59
N ASP A 297 -6.30 1.95 -12.36
CA ASP A 297 -5.33 1.43 -11.38
C ASP A 297 -5.58 1.98 -9.98
N ASP A 298 -6.16 3.16 -9.90
CA ASP A 298 -6.41 3.90 -8.67
C ASP A 298 -7.53 4.92 -8.90
N PHE A 299 -8.27 5.25 -7.84
CA PHE A 299 -9.41 6.15 -7.95
C PHE A 299 -9.67 6.95 -6.68
N TYR A 300 -10.48 7.96 -6.81
CA TYR A 300 -10.96 8.85 -5.77
C TYR A 300 -12.47 9.05 -5.92
N PHE A 301 -13.22 9.06 -4.81
CA PHE A 301 -14.64 9.43 -4.84
C PHE A 301 -14.80 10.94 -4.77
N ASP A 302 -15.78 11.48 -5.51
CA ASP A 302 -16.33 12.77 -5.18
C ASP A 302 -17.07 12.72 -3.81
N GLN A 303 -17.47 13.87 -3.28
CA GLN A 303 -18.15 13.93 -1.99
C GLN A 303 -19.52 13.23 -1.95
N SER A 304 -20.18 13.11 -3.09
CA SER A 304 -21.47 12.40 -3.20
C SER A 304 -21.31 10.88 -3.24
N TYR A 305 -20.08 10.40 -3.46
CA TYR A 305 -19.77 8.98 -3.74
C TYR A 305 -20.50 8.42 -4.97
N ARG A 306 -21.05 9.31 -5.80
CA ARG A 306 -21.62 8.96 -7.10
C ARG A 306 -20.57 8.92 -8.19
N TYR A 307 -19.68 9.90 -8.18
CA TYR A 307 -18.66 10.01 -9.20
C TYR A 307 -17.32 9.45 -8.74
N LEU A 308 -16.74 8.63 -9.58
CA LEU A 308 -15.45 8.01 -9.35
C LEU A 308 -14.44 8.64 -10.33
N LEU A 309 -13.47 9.37 -9.79
CA LEU A 309 -12.37 9.95 -10.54
C LEU A 309 -11.20 8.98 -10.51
N GLY A 310 -10.76 8.51 -11.66
CA GLY A 310 -9.73 7.49 -11.70
C GLY A 310 -8.76 7.66 -12.85
N ALA A 311 -7.61 7.03 -12.69
CA ALA A 311 -6.55 7.03 -13.70
C ALA A 311 -5.92 5.66 -13.84
N SER A 312 -5.38 5.39 -15.01
CA SER A 312 -4.56 4.24 -15.31
C SER A 312 -3.11 4.66 -15.56
N ARG A 313 -2.19 3.82 -15.16
CA ARG A 313 -0.76 3.99 -15.49
C ARG A 313 -0.46 3.78 -16.97
N ALA A 314 -1.37 3.12 -17.68
CA ALA A 314 -1.25 2.84 -19.11
C ALA A 314 -1.89 3.92 -19.99
N SER A 315 -2.72 4.82 -19.41
CA SER A 315 -3.41 5.89 -20.12
C SER A 315 -2.87 7.26 -19.70
N PRO A 316 -2.64 8.19 -20.63
CA PRO A 316 -2.22 9.57 -20.33
C PRO A 316 -3.36 10.42 -19.77
N LYS A 317 -4.58 9.88 -19.68
CA LYS A 317 -5.78 10.58 -19.28
C LYS A 317 -6.52 9.80 -18.19
N GLY A 318 -7.13 10.55 -17.27
CA GLY A 318 -8.07 10.00 -16.34
C GLY A 318 -9.51 10.01 -16.87
N GLN A 319 -10.40 9.40 -16.11
CA GLN A 319 -11.82 9.37 -16.42
C GLN A 319 -12.67 9.61 -15.18
N VAL A 320 -13.85 10.18 -15.38
CA VAL A 320 -14.90 10.26 -14.37
C VAL A 320 -16.01 9.30 -14.75
N VAL A 321 -16.32 8.40 -13.83
CA VAL A 321 -17.37 7.40 -13.99
C VAL A 321 -18.52 7.74 -13.06
N ASP A 322 -19.73 7.81 -13.60
CA ASP A 322 -20.96 7.84 -12.80
C ASP A 322 -21.27 6.39 -12.36
N LEU A 323 -21.13 6.12 -11.07
CA LEU A 323 -21.37 4.78 -10.53
C LEU A 323 -22.85 4.32 -10.64
N ASP A 324 -23.81 5.24 -10.76
CA ASP A 324 -25.21 4.88 -10.87
C ASP A 324 -25.53 4.34 -12.28
N SER A 325 -25.09 5.03 -13.33
CA SER A 325 -25.30 4.60 -14.71
C SER A 325 -24.23 3.65 -15.23
N GLY A 326 -23.01 3.73 -14.69
CA GLY A 326 -21.81 3.06 -15.23
C GLY A 326 -21.12 3.84 -16.36
N ASP A 327 -21.63 5.02 -16.72
CA ASP A 327 -21.12 5.78 -17.84
C ASP A 327 -19.87 6.60 -17.49
N ARG A 328 -18.95 6.72 -18.45
CA ARG A 328 -17.91 7.74 -18.42
C ARG A 328 -18.51 9.09 -18.79
N ILE A 329 -18.62 10.00 -17.82
CA ILE A 329 -19.21 11.32 -18.00
C ILE A 329 -18.19 12.41 -18.33
N ALA A 330 -16.92 12.21 -18.02
CA ALA A 330 -15.85 13.14 -18.35
C ALA A 330 -14.51 12.43 -18.55
N GLU A 331 -13.62 13.10 -19.29
CA GLU A 331 -12.21 12.77 -19.38
C GLU A 331 -11.42 13.79 -18.57
N LEU A 332 -10.43 13.31 -17.80
CA LEU A 332 -9.58 14.15 -16.95
C LEU A 332 -8.23 14.36 -17.63
N ASP A 333 -7.79 15.60 -17.70
CA ASP A 333 -6.43 15.95 -18.11
C ASP A 333 -5.48 15.72 -16.92
N LEU A 334 -4.99 14.49 -16.84
CA LEU A 334 -4.06 14.01 -15.82
C LEU A 334 -2.80 13.48 -16.50
N PRO A 335 -1.85 14.37 -16.86
CA PRO A 335 -0.64 13.97 -17.57
C PRO A 335 0.25 13.05 -16.71
N GLY A 336 1.12 12.31 -17.38
CA GLY A 336 2.12 11.46 -16.72
C GLY A 336 1.54 10.22 -16.06
N MET A 337 1.77 10.06 -14.75
CA MET A 337 1.27 8.97 -13.92
C MET A 337 0.64 9.53 -12.64
N PRO A 338 -0.62 9.96 -12.69
CA PRO A 338 -1.29 10.53 -11.52
C PRO A 338 -1.47 9.47 -10.42
N HIS A 339 -1.34 9.89 -9.17
CA HIS A 339 -1.60 9.07 -7.99
C HIS A 339 -2.90 9.56 -7.32
N VAL A 340 -4.01 9.23 -7.95
CA VAL A 340 -5.34 9.77 -7.61
C VAL A 340 -5.76 9.35 -6.19
N GLY A 341 -5.43 8.13 -5.76
CA GLY A 341 -5.68 7.67 -4.40
C GLY A 341 -4.91 8.41 -3.29
N SER A 342 -3.91 9.23 -3.65
CA SER A 342 -3.29 10.22 -2.76
C SER A 342 -3.82 11.63 -2.96
N GLY A 343 -4.86 11.79 -3.78
CA GLY A 343 -5.53 13.06 -4.01
C GLY A 343 -6.22 13.58 -2.75
N ILE A 344 -6.43 14.88 -2.72
CA ILE A 344 -7.13 15.59 -1.64
C ILE A 344 -8.18 16.53 -2.22
N THR A 345 -9.20 16.85 -1.42
CA THR A 345 -10.19 17.87 -1.77
C THR A 345 -10.09 19.06 -0.84
N PHE A 346 -10.41 20.23 -1.36
CA PHE A 346 -10.51 21.50 -0.60
C PHE A 346 -11.33 22.52 -1.37
N ASP A 347 -11.66 23.64 -0.72
CA ASP A 347 -12.35 24.74 -1.37
C ASP A 347 -11.38 25.75 -1.96
N TYR A 348 -11.59 26.08 -3.23
CA TYR A 348 -10.83 27.08 -3.98
C TYR A 348 -11.79 28.05 -4.67
N GLN A 349 -11.72 29.35 -4.31
CA GLN A 349 -12.59 30.41 -4.86
C GLN A 349 -14.09 30.06 -4.81
N GLY A 350 -14.54 29.48 -3.70
CA GLY A 350 -15.94 29.08 -3.51
C GLY A 350 -16.39 27.84 -4.27
N LYS A 351 -15.47 27.10 -4.88
CA LYS A 351 -15.73 25.85 -5.58
C LYS A 351 -14.95 24.70 -4.96
N ARG A 352 -15.57 23.54 -4.93
CA ARG A 352 -14.89 22.31 -4.50
C ARG A 352 -13.93 21.82 -5.58
N VAL A 353 -12.69 21.57 -5.21
CA VAL A 353 -11.65 21.07 -6.11
C VAL A 353 -11.01 19.79 -5.55
N MET A 354 -10.44 19.01 -6.45
CA MET A 354 -9.54 17.90 -6.14
C MET A 354 -8.14 18.24 -6.64
N ALA A 355 -7.12 17.93 -5.85
CA ALA A 355 -5.72 18.02 -6.27
C ALA A 355 -5.09 16.63 -6.21
N SER A 356 -4.33 16.26 -7.24
CA SER A 356 -3.64 14.96 -7.36
C SER A 356 -2.16 15.14 -7.63
N PRO A 357 -1.26 14.44 -6.90
CA PRO A 357 0.16 14.39 -7.22
C PRO A 357 0.42 13.47 -8.41
N ASN A 358 1.63 13.50 -8.95
CA ASN A 358 2.05 12.73 -10.11
C ASN A 358 3.35 11.98 -9.84
N LEU A 359 3.37 10.68 -10.16
CA LEU A 359 4.51 9.77 -9.90
C LEU A 359 5.61 9.82 -10.96
N LYS A 360 5.36 10.49 -12.09
CA LYS A 360 6.29 10.56 -13.23
C LYS A 360 6.76 11.99 -13.46
N ASP A 361 5.83 12.93 -13.46
CA ASP A 361 6.09 14.32 -13.76
C ASP A 361 6.03 15.16 -12.47
N GLY A 362 6.86 16.18 -12.38
CA GLY A 362 6.85 17.14 -11.27
C GLY A 362 5.64 18.09 -11.35
N ILE A 363 4.44 17.56 -11.11
CA ILE A 363 3.17 18.29 -11.25
C ILE A 363 2.18 17.86 -10.17
N VAL A 364 1.48 18.82 -9.60
CA VAL A 364 0.22 18.63 -8.88
C VAL A 364 -0.89 19.20 -9.74
N THR A 365 -1.86 18.38 -10.14
CA THR A 365 -3.00 18.81 -10.97
C THR A 365 -4.19 19.13 -10.09
N VAL A 366 -4.78 20.32 -10.25
CA VAL A 366 -6.00 20.77 -9.57
C VAL A 366 -7.18 20.76 -10.53
N ILE A 367 -8.27 20.09 -10.16
CA ILE A 367 -9.45 19.83 -10.98
C ILE A 367 -10.68 20.34 -10.23
N GLY A 368 -11.55 21.09 -10.92
CA GLY A 368 -12.87 21.47 -10.41
C GLY A 368 -13.81 20.28 -10.37
N LEU A 369 -14.47 20.05 -9.24
CA LEU A 369 -15.42 18.93 -9.09
C LEU A 369 -16.82 19.26 -9.61
N ASP A 370 -17.10 20.54 -9.95
CA ASP A 370 -18.36 20.98 -10.55
C ASP A 370 -18.45 20.69 -12.06
N ASN A 371 -17.30 20.63 -12.74
CA ASN A 371 -17.24 20.50 -14.20
C ASN A 371 -16.15 19.53 -14.71
N PHE A 372 -15.37 18.94 -13.78
CA PHE A 372 -14.25 18.01 -14.04
C PHE A 372 -13.15 18.57 -14.95
N LYS A 373 -13.00 19.91 -15.00
CA LYS A 373 -11.96 20.57 -15.78
C LYS A 373 -10.75 20.90 -14.94
N THR A 374 -9.57 20.80 -15.54
CA THR A 374 -8.32 21.25 -14.93
C THR A 374 -8.35 22.77 -14.72
N ILE A 375 -8.10 23.17 -13.47
CA ILE A 375 -7.95 24.57 -13.07
C ILE A 375 -6.49 24.99 -13.23
N LYS A 376 -5.56 24.15 -12.73
CA LYS A 376 -4.13 24.45 -12.73
C LYS A 376 -3.27 23.18 -12.68
N HIS A 377 -2.14 23.22 -13.37
CA HIS A 377 -1.01 22.35 -13.16
C HIS A 377 0.04 23.11 -12.35
N ILE A 378 0.24 22.75 -11.10
CA ILE A 378 1.25 23.35 -10.21
C ILE A 378 2.56 22.59 -10.45
N LYS A 379 3.57 23.29 -10.97
CA LYS A 379 4.88 22.71 -11.26
C LYS A 379 5.67 22.52 -9.97
N THR A 380 6.10 21.29 -9.69
CA THR A 380 6.90 20.92 -8.53
C THR A 380 8.36 20.63 -8.90
N LEU A 381 9.24 20.46 -7.92
CA LEU A 381 10.67 20.17 -8.14
C LEU A 381 10.94 18.76 -8.68
N GLY A 382 9.93 17.90 -8.71
CA GLY A 382 10.03 16.54 -9.22
C GLY A 382 8.77 15.73 -8.90
N PRO A 383 8.72 14.47 -9.32
CA PRO A 383 7.59 13.59 -9.09
C PRO A 383 7.27 13.43 -7.61
N GLY A 384 5.98 13.56 -7.25
CA GLY A 384 5.45 13.42 -5.90
C GLY A 384 4.59 12.17 -5.76
N PHE A 385 4.59 11.60 -4.57
CA PHE A 385 3.79 10.42 -4.25
C PHE A 385 2.59 10.77 -3.36
N PHE A 386 2.79 11.67 -2.39
CA PHE A 386 1.77 12.03 -1.41
C PHE A 386 1.49 13.53 -1.41
N LEU A 387 0.22 13.84 -1.38
CA LEU A 387 -0.31 15.20 -1.16
C LEU A 387 -1.24 15.15 0.04
N ARG A 388 -1.10 16.07 0.98
CA ARG A 388 -1.93 16.15 2.18
C ARG A 388 -2.21 17.59 2.55
N SER A 389 -3.36 17.77 3.17
CA SER A 389 -3.79 19.04 3.77
C SER A 389 -4.65 18.73 5.01
N HIS A 390 -5.18 19.76 5.61
CA HIS A 390 -6.19 19.70 6.66
C HIS A 390 -7.13 20.89 6.52
N GLU A 391 -8.37 20.77 7.00
CA GLU A 391 -9.38 21.84 6.93
C GLU A 391 -8.94 23.12 7.66
N ASN A 392 -8.20 22.98 8.76
CA ASN A 392 -7.73 24.09 9.60
C ASN A 392 -6.39 24.70 9.15
N THR A 393 -5.84 24.31 8.01
CA THR A 393 -4.61 24.93 7.46
C THR A 393 -4.85 25.49 6.06
N PRO A 394 -4.29 26.67 5.72
CA PRO A 394 -4.36 27.17 4.35
C PRO A 394 -3.45 26.41 3.37
N TYR A 395 -2.67 25.44 3.86
CA TYR A 395 -1.61 24.81 3.09
C TYR A 395 -1.93 23.36 2.73
N ALA A 396 -1.53 22.97 1.52
CA ALA A 396 -1.35 21.58 1.11
C ALA A 396 0.14 21.27 0.97
N TRP A 397 0.56 20.09 1.41
CA TRP A 397 1.97 19.67 1.40
C TRP A 397 2.16 18.54 0.41
N ALA A 398 3.11 18.71 -0.51
CA ALA A 398 3.49 17.75 -1.52
C ALA A 398 4.93 17.28 -1.33
N ASP A 399 5.17 15.98 -1.36
CA ASP A 399 6.54 15.46 -1.38
C ASP A 399 7.12 15.50 -2.81
N VAL A 400 8.47 15.43 -2.88
CA VAL A 400 9.21 15.18 -4.11
C VAL A 400 9.92 13.84 -3.91
N PHE A 401 9.21 12.75 -4.23
CA PHE A 401 9.60 11.41 -3.82
C PHE A 401 10.82 10.86 -4.56
N THR A 402 11.05 11.29 -5.79
CA THR A 402 12.15 10.81 -6.64
C THR A 402 12.90 11.96 -7.30
N GLY A 403 14.12 11.68 -7.76
CA GLY A 403 14.98 12.64 -8.44
C GLY A 403 15.92 13.40 -7.51
N PRO A 404 16.59 14.43 -8.03
CA PRO A 404 17.65 15.15 -7.31
C PRO A 404 17.16 15.98 -6.12
N HIS A 405 15.83 16.21 -6.03
CA HIS A 405 15.22 16.99 -4.96
C HIS A 405 14.32 16.14 -4.04
N LYS A 406 14.64 14.85 -3.90
CA LYS A 406 13.88 13.92 -3.03
C LYS A 406 13.88 14.32 -1.54
N ASP A 407 14.72 15.23 -1.14
CA ASP A 407 14.79 15.82 0.19
C ASP A 407 13.81 16.99 0.40
N ALA A 408 13.10 17.41 -0.66
CA ALA A 408 12.20 18.55 -0.60
C ALA A 408 10.78 18.16 -0.23
N MET A 409 10.16 19.02 0.57
CA MET A 409 8.73 19.06 0.84
C MET A 409 8.21 20.43 0.41
N GLN A 410 7.27 20.47 -0.53
CA GLN A 410 6.74 21.71 -1.07
C GLN A 410 5.39 22.04 -0.47
N VAL A 411 5.24 23.28 -0.01
CA VAL A 411 4.02 23.78 0.62
C VAL A 411 3.29 24.68 -0.37
N ILE A 412 2.05 24.30 -0.68
CA ILE A 412 1.17 24.97 -1.63
C ILE A 412 0.10 25.73 -0.84
N ASP A 413 -0.08 27.02 -1.08
CA ASP A 413 -1.21 27.78 -0.54
C ASP A 413 -2.49 27.43 -1.31
N LYS A 414 -3.50 26.89 -0.63
CA LYS A 414 -4.78 26.47 -1.23
C LYS A 414 -5.58 27.65 -1.80
N ARG A 415 -5.33 28.89 -1.34
CA ARG A 415 -6.05 30.09 -1.79
C ARG A 415 -5.53 30.65 -3.11
N THR A 416 -4.25 30.43 -3.40
CA THR A 416 -3.58 30.98 -4.60
C THR A 416 -3.12 29.87 -5.56
N LEU A 417 -3.03 28.64 -5.08
CA LEU A 417 -2.44 27.48 -5.79
C LEU A 417 -0.98 27.75 -6.18
N GLU A 418 -0.23 28.48 -5.35
CA GLU A 418 1.20 28.74 -5.52
C GLU A 418 2.03 28.02 -4.46
N ILE A 419 3.24 27.61 -4.82
CA ILE A 419 4.22 27.08 -3.86
C ILE A 419 4.78 28.26 -3.07
N VAL A 420 4.51 28.28 -1.77
CA VAL A 420 4.92 29.37 -0.86
C VAL A 420 6.15 29.01 -0.04
N ALA A 421 6.49 27.72 0.06
CA ALA A 421 7.72 27.27 0.73
C ALA A 421 8.21 25.96 0.15
N THR A 422 9.54 25.76 0.21
CA THR A 422 10.22 24.48 -0.05
C THR A 422 11.07 24.18 1.17
N LEU A 423 10.64 23.19 1.95
CA LEU A 423 11.36 22.73 3.14
C LEU A 423 12.30 21.58 2.77
N ARG A 424 13.46 21.53 3.41
CA ARG A 424 14.43 20.43 3.29
C ARG A 424 14.75 19.89 4.69
N PRO A 425 13.88 19.01 5.22
CA PRO A 425 13.98 18.56 6.61
C PRO A 425 15.33 17.95 6.96
N VAL A 426 15.89 17.16 6.04
CA VAL A 426 17.25 16.61 6.11
C VAL A 426 17.82 16.62 4.69
N PRO A 427 18.83 17.44 4.39
CA PRO A 427 19.43 17.49 3.06
C PRO A 427 19.89 16.12 2.57
N ASP A 428 19.65 15.83 1.29
CA ASP A 428 19.99 14.60 0.57
C ASP A 428 19.25 13.33 1.04
N LYS A 429 18.40 13.41 2.08
CA LYS A 429 17.58 12.29 2.58
C LYS A 429 16.15 12.37 2.04
N THR A 430 15.56 11.23 1.70
CA THR A 430 14.21 11.19 1.13
C THR A 430 13.17 11.67 2.13
N SER A 431 12.51 12.79 1.83
CA SER A 431 11.39 13.35 2.60
C SER A 431 10.09 12.92 1.94
N THR A 432 9.17 12.31 2.69
CA THR A 432 7.94 11.79 2.11
C THR A 432 6.78 11.74 3.08
N HIS A 433 5.60 11.60 2.53
CA HIS A 433 4.32 11.41 3.20
C HIS A 433 4.08 12.40 4.33
N VAL A 434 3.07 13.22 4.22
CA VAL A 434 2.62 14.14 5.26
C VAL A 434 1.34 13.61 5.89
N GLU A 435 1.17 13.81 7.17
CA GLU A 435 -0.09 13.65 7.89
C GLU A 435 -0.22 14.79 8.90
N PHE A 436 -1.43 15.12 9.27
CA PHE A 436 -1.73 16.14 10.27
C PHE A 436 -2.27 15.50 11.54
N ASP A 437 -2.09 16.18 12.66
CA ASP A 437 -2.86 15.88 13.86
C ASP A 437 -4.34 16.22 13.64
N ARG A 438 -5.20 15.78 14.53
CA ARG A 438 -6.65 16.02 14.50
C ARG A 438 -7.06 17.47 14.29
N TYR A 439 -6.23 18.40 14.76
CA TYR A 439 -6.53 19.84 14.74
C TYR A 439 -5.89 20.60 13.57
N GLY A 440 -5.07 19.94 12.78
CA GLY A 440 -4.28 20.57 11.71
C GLY A 440 -3.20 21.52 12.23
N LYS A 441 -2.83 21.38 13.52
CA LYS A 441 -1.80 22.20 14.17
C LYS A 441 -0.40 21.72 13.84
N PHE A 442 -0.21 20.41 13.74
CA PHE A 442 1.06 19.78 13.47
C PHE A 442 1.03 19.06 12.11
N ALA A 443 2.11 19.24 11.34
CA ALA A 443 2.36 18.50 10.11
C ALA A 443 3.54 17.55 10.34
N LEU A 444 3.33 16.25 10.10
CA LEU A 444 4.26 15.17 10.34
C LEU A 444 4.88 14.72 9.02
N VAL A 445 6.19 14.83 8.87
CA VAL A 445 6.95 14.47 7.68
C VAL A 445 7.89 13.30 7.98
N SER A 446 7.93 12.29 7.13
CA SER A 446 8.84 11.15 7.26
C SER A 446 10.15 11.39 6.53
N ILE A 447 11.26 11.07 7.18
CA ILE A 447 12.56 10.87 6.55
C ILE A 447 12.72 9.36 6.30
N TRP A 448 12.54 8.94 5.06
CA TRP A 448 12.44 7.53 4.66
C TRP A 448 13.81 6.88 4.48
N GLU A 449 14.59 6.86 5.54
CA GLU A 449 15.93 6.27 5.60
C GLU A 449 16.03 5.29 6.78
N HIS A 450 17.01 4.38 6.79
CA HIS A 450 17.21 3.44 7.90
C HIS A 450 17.47 4.16 9.23
N ASP A 451 18.29 5.20 9.17
CA ASP A 451 18.56 6.17 10.24
C ASP A 451 17.62 7.38 10.11
N GLY A 452 16.32 7.09 9.82
CA GLY A 452 15.33 8.10 9.53
C GLY A 452 14.74 8.75 10.78
N ALA A 453 13.74 9.58 10.55
CA ALA A 453 13.04 10.28 11.60
C ALA A 453 11.61 10.66 11.19
N LEU A 454 10.75 10.88 12.15
CA LEU A 454 9.53 11.66 12.01
C LEU A 454 9.83 13.10 12.42
N ILE A 455 9.65 14.04 11.50
CA ILE A 455 9.81 15.46 11.75
C ILE A 455 8.42 16.06 11.95
N VAL A 456 8.24 16.79 13.03
CA VAL A 456 7.01 17.49 13.37
C VAL A 456 7.20 18.99 13.12
N TYR A 457 6.33 19.54 12.31
CA TYR A 457 6.27 20.97 12.02
C TYR A 457 5.05 21.61 12.67
N ASP A 458 5.16 22.84 13.12
CA ASP A 458 4.02 23.70 13.30
C ASP A 458 3.45 24.05 11.92
N ALA A 459 2.19 23.66 11.67
CA ALA A 459 1.58 23.74 10.34
C ALA A 459 1.31 25.17 9.87
N ALA A 460 1.25 26.15 10.79
CA ALA A 460 1.02 27.56 10.48
C ALA A 460 2.32 28.30 10.17
N THR A 461 3.36 28.07 10.98
CA THR A 461 4.65 28.77 10.86
C THR A 461 5.65 28.03 10.00
N LEU A 462 5.39 26.78 9.65
CA LEU A 462 6.27 25.87 8.89
C LEU A 462 7.62 25.61 9.57
N LYS A 463 7.71 25.84 10.89
CA LYS A 463 8.92 25.62 11.67
C LYS A 463 8.95 24.21 12.24
N GLU A 464 10.09 23.54 12.17
CA GLU A 464 10.32 22.29 12.88
C GLU A 464 10.26 22.54 14.40
N ILE A 465 9.46 21.72 15.09
CA ILE A 465 9.27 21.81 16.53
C ILE A 465 9.76 20.55 17.26
N LYS A 466 9.82 19.40 16.55
CA LYS A 466 10.25 18.13 17.14
C LYS A 466 10.79 17.18 16.08
N ARG A 467 11.70 16.33 16.51
CA ARG A 467 12.27 15.26 15.69
C ARG A 467 12.33 13.98 16.51
N LEU A 468 11.73 12.90 15.98
CA LEU A 468 11.68 11.58 16.61
C LEU A 468 12.46 10.60 15.74
N PRO A 469 13.58 10.03 16.19
CA PRO A 469 14.30 9.00 15.45
C PRO A 469 13.40 7.79 15.22
N MET A 470 13.34 7.30 13.97
CA MET A 470 12.54 6.15 13.56
C MET A 470 13.23 5.37 12.44
N LYS A 471 12.89 4.10 12.28
CA LYS A 471 13.47 3.22 11.28
C LYS A 471 12.67 3.24 9.98
N ARG A 472 13.11 3.99 9.00
CA ARG A 472 12.47 4.15 7.69
C ARG A 472 10.96 4.40 7.80
N PRO A 473 10.53 5.43 8.55
CA PRO A 473 9.10 5.74 8.67
C PRO A 473 8.54 6.13 7.31
N VAL A 474 7.29 5.73 7.01
CA VAL A 474 6.65 6.09 5.74
C VAL A 474 5.25 6.62 5.96
N GLY A 475 4.24 5.78 6.02
CA GLY A 475 2.85 6.17 6.18
C GLY A 475 2.53 6.59 7.61
N LYS A 476 1.77 7.68 7.74
CA LYS A 476 1.17 8.12 9.00
C LYS A 476 -0.33 8.23 8.81
N TYR A 477 -1.07 7.84 9.83
CA TYR A 477 -2.53 7.73 9.75
C TYR A 477 -3.14 8.19 11.06
N ASN A 478 -3.69 9.42 11.07
CA ASN A 478 -4.38 9.95 12.23
C ASN A 478 -5.81 9.39 12.31
N VAL A 479 -6.23 8.94 13.48
CA VAL A 479 -7.54 8.32 13.70
C VAL A 479 -8.68 9.26 13.29
N TRP A 480 -8.66 10.51 13.72
CA TRP A 480 -9.71 11.49 13.37
C TRP A 480 -9.80 11.68 11.88
N ASN A 481 -8.70 11.99 11.21
CA ASN A 481 -8.67 12.27 9.79
C ASN A 481 -9.23 11.10 8.97
N LYS A 482 -8.89 9.86 9.37
CA LYS A 482 -9.35 8.65 8.65
C LYS A 482 -10.77 8.21 8.98
N THR A 483 -11.25 8.42 10.20
CA THR A 483 -12.61 8.05 10.60
C THR A 483 -13.64 9.10 10.20
N ARG A 484 -13.27 10.37 10.15
CA ARG A 484 -14.14 11.49 9.77
C ARG A 484 -14.02 11.89 8.31
N LEU A 485 -13.05 11.35 7.58
CA LEU A 485 -12.71 11.75 6.21
C LEU A 485 -12.48 13.26 6.12
N SER A 486 -11.67 13.76 7.05
CA SER A 486 -11.33 15.19 7.14
C SER A 486 -10.82 15.71 5.80
N GLU A 487 -11.12 16.97 5.50
CA GLU A 487 -10.63 17.65 4.31
C GLU A 487 -9.10 17.53 4.20
N GLY A 488 -8.59 17.35 2.99
CA GLY A 488 -7.16 17.17 2.77
C GLY A 488 -6.63 15.75 3.07
N THR A 489 -7.49 14.86 3.55
CA THR A 489 -7.18 13.44 3.73
C THR A 489 -7.52 12.65 2.46
N SER A 490 -6.65 11.72 2.08
CA SER A 490 -6.96 10.69 1.08
C SER A 490 -7.61 9.46 1.73
N HIS A 491 -8.14 8.56 0.90
CA HIS A 491 -8.76 7.30 1.33
C HIS A 491 -7.86 6.39 2.17
#